data_550009f36a6de39b6b096822913a30c5
#
_entry.id   550009f36a6de39b6b096822913a30c5
#
_cell.length_a   1.000
_cell.length_b   1.000
_cell.length_c   1.000
_cell.angle_alpha   90.00
_cell.angle_beta   90.00
_cell.angle_gamma   90.00
#
_symmetry.space_group_name_H-M   'P 1'
#
loop_
_entity.id
_entity.type
_entity.pdbx_description
1 polymer ?
#
loop_
_entity_poly.entity_id
_entity_poly.type
_entity_poly.pdbx_seq_one_letter_code
_entity_poly.pdbx_strand_id
1 'polypeptide(L)'
;MDSALPSSNAENLAETRRGQILNAAARIFAEKGYQRATVKEVAALAGVAPGTIYLYFKNKRDLLLAIADQLIGQAWEQTQAQMTHADAGSYIAAVLENTLHFVRQNKSLIQALMTEIWTDDLLQGRFFEQILNPVFRAGASYLKANVAMGSARSCQVEIVIPTIAGSLIILSMLRALATDQFLADYSDDDLVEELTCLYLYGLRPTPEESSARVDQLLER
;
A
#
# COMPACT_ATOMS: atom_id res chain seq x y z
N MET A 1 26.46 39.67 9.69
CA MET A 1 27.02 38.71 10.62
C MET A 1 25.90 38.17 11.45
N ASP A 2 25.61 36.97 11.09
CA ASP A 2 25.18 35.81 11.85
C ASP A 2 23.81 35.83 12.46
N SER A 3 22.87 35.25 11.72
CA SER A 3 21.72 34.59 12.31
C SER A 3 21.14 33.53 11.35
N ALA A 4 21.89 32.46 11.16
CA ALA A 4 21.34 31.25 10.57
C ALA A 4 21.92 30.09 11.38
N LEU A 5 21.09 29.38 12.16
CA LEU A 5 21.19 27.99 12.60
C LEU A 5 20.67 27.74 14.05
N PRO A 6 19.38 27.96 14.33
CA PRO A 6 18.70 27.10 15.32
C PRO A 6 17.60 26.22 14.74
N SER A 7 17.18 26.40 13.46
CA SER A 7 16.01 25.70 12.93
C SER A 7 16.25 24.21 12.67
N SER A 8 17.40 23.80 12.15
CA SER A 8 17.62 22.39 11.76
C SER A 8 17.67 21.42 12.94
N ASN A 9 18.23 21.84 14.09
CA ASN A 9 18.33 20.96 15.28
C ASN A 9 16.97 20.78 15.99
N ALA A 10 16.14 21.82 16.03
CA ALA A 10 14.80 21.75 16.62
C ALA A 10 13.85 20.95 15.72
N GLU A 11 13.94 21.10 14.41
CA GLU A 11 13.16 20.32 13.43
C GLU A 11 13.55 18.84 13.47
N ASN A 12 14.84 18.51 13.47
CA ASN A 12 15.33 17.13 13.60
C ASN A 12 14.87 16.47 14.92
N LEU A 13 14.87 17.22 16.02
CA LEU A 13 14.40 16.72 17.32
C LEU A 13 12.89 16.48 17.31
N ALA A 14 12.12 17.38 16.69
CA ALA A 14 10.67 17.23 16.55
C ALA A 14 10.31 16.02 15.66
N GLU A 15 11.04 15.83 14.56
CA GLU A 15 10.83 14.69 13.66
C GLU A 15 11.19 13.37 14.32
N THR A 16 12.32 13.31 15.03
CA THR A 16 12.70 12.16 15.85
C THR A 16 11.64 11.83 16.89
N ARG A 17 11.11 12.84 17.57
CA ARG A 17 10.06 12.66 18.57
C ARG A 17 8.73 12.19 17.96
N ARG A 18 8.37 12.74 16.81
CA ARG A 18 7.20 12.30 16.04
C ARG A 18 7.33 10.81 15.65
N GLY A 19 8.50 10.39 15.16
CA GLY A 19 8.79 8.99 14.84
C GLY A 19 8.70 8.05 16.05
N GLN A 20 9.23 8.46 17.21
CA GLN A 20 9.09 7.70 18.47
C GLN A 20 7.64 7.46 18.86
N ILE A 21 6.80 8.50 18.75
CA ILE A 21 5.36 8.41 19.05
C ILE A 21 4.67 7.48 18.06
N LEU A 22 4.96 7.56 16.76
CA LEU A 22 4.36 6.69 15.74
C LEU A 22 4.74 5.22 15.95
N ASN A 23 6.01 4.94 16.24
CA ASN A 23 6.47 3.58 16.52
C ASN A 23 5.79 3.00 17.77
N ALA A 24 5.65 3.78 18.83
CA ALA A 24 4.94 3.37 20.03
C ALA A 24 3.44 3.12 19.74
N ALA A 25 2.81 3.99 18.95
CA ALA A 25 1.41 3.85 18.57
C ALA A 25 1.18 2.60 17.70
N ALA A 26 2.04 2.35 16.72
CA ALA A 26 1.97 1.16 15.88
C ALA A 26 2.04 -0.13 16.72
N ARG A 27 2.96 -0.19 17.69
CA ARG A 27 3.08 -1.34 18.60
C ARG A 27 1.83 -1.52 19.47
N ILE A 28 1.33 -0.48 20.12
CA ILE A 28 0.12 -0.56 20.96
C ILE A 28 -1.10 -0.96 20.12
N PHE A 29 -1.24 -0.43 18.90
CA PHE A 29 -2.33 -0.80 17.99
C PHE A 29 -2.23 -2.26 17.53
N ALA A 30 -1.02 -2.77 17.28
CA ALA A 30 -0.80 -4.17 16.93
C ALA A 30 -1.10 -5.11 18.10
N GLU A 31 -0.66 -4.78 19.33
CA GLU A 31 -0.80 -5.63 20.51
C GLU A 31 -2.24 -5.68 21.05
N LYS A 32 -2.92 -4.53 21.14
CA LYS A 32 -4.23 -4.38 21.79
C LYS A 32 -5.40 -4.21 20.83
N GLY A 33 -5.10 -3.96 19.56
CA GLY A 33 -6.06 -3.49 18.55
C GLY A 33 -6.36 -2.01 18.71
N TYR A 34 -6.66 -1.36 17.58
CA TYR A 34 -6.91 0.07 17.54
C TYR A 34 -7.97 0.52 18.53
N GLN A 35 -9.14 -0.13 18.59
CA GLN A 35 -10.26 0.32 19.42
C GLN A 35 -9.91 0.38 20.92
N ARG A 36 -9.20 -0.62 21.45
CA ARG A 36 -8.85 -0.72 22.87
C ARG A 36 -7.61 0.11 23.26
N ALA A 37 -6.78 0.48 22.32
CA ALA A 37 -5.59 1.28 22.55
C ALA A 37 -5.95 2.70 22.99
N THR A 38 -5.17 3.26 23.91
CA THR A 38 -5.34 4.64 24.40
C THR A 38 -4.12 5.50 24.12
N VAL A 39 -4.34 6.81 23.94
CA VAL A 39 -3.25 7.77 23.75
C VAL A 39 -2.32 7.83 24.98
N LYS A 40 -2.84 7.53 26.18
CA LYS A 40 -2.04 7.47 27.41
C LYS A 40 -1.04 6.31 27.37
N GLU A 41 -1.43 5.15 26.88
CA GLU A 41 -0.54 3.99 26.72
C GLU A 41 0.52 4.26 25.65
N VAL A 42 0.16 4.89 24.55
CA VAL A 42 1.10 5.34 23.53
C VAL A 42 2.13 6.30 24.13
N ALA A 43 1.69 7.28 24.91
CA ALA A 43 2.57 8.24 25.57
C ALA A 43 3.56 7.56 26.53
N ALA A 44 3.06 6.63 27.34
CA ALA A 44 3.87 5.87 28.27
C ALA A 44 4.95 5.04 27.54
N LEU A 45 4.57 4.35 26.44
CA LEU A 45 5.52 3.56 25.67
C LEU A 45 6.54 4.44 24.90
N ALA A 46 6.10 5.62 24.42
CA ALA A 46 6.98 6.59 23.75
C ALA A 46 7.88 7.37 24.72
N GLY A 47 7.72 7.21 26.03
CA GLY A 47 8.49 7.95 27.04
C GLY A 47 8.19 9.45 27.05
N VAL A 48 6.94 9.86 26.76
CA VAL A 48 6.51 11.26 26.71
C VAL A 48 5.29 11.50 27.60
N ALA A 49 5.07 12.75 27.98
CA ALA A 49 3.81 13.14 28.64
C ALA A 49 2.62 13.00 27.65
N PRO A 50 1.42 12.61 28.10
CA PRO A 50 0.25 12.52 27.21
C PRO A 50 -0.06 13.79 26.44
N GLY A 51 0.15 14.96 27.04
CA GLY A 51 -0.01 16.27 26.38
C GLY A 51 0.96 16.47 25.19
N THR A 52 2.14 15.84 25.24
CA THR A 52 3.13 15.94 24.15
C THR A 52 2.60 15.30 22.87
N ILE A 53 1.81 14.23 22.96
CA ILE A 53 1.23 13.60 21.76
C ILE A 53 0.33 14.58 21.01
N TYR A 54 -0.47 15.37 21.74
CA TYR A 54 -1.41 16.32 21.15
C TYR A 54 -0.74 17.53 20.46
N LEU A 55 0.57 17.73 20.68
CA LEU A 55 1.35 18.70 19.91
C LEU A 55 1.62 18.24 18.48
N TYR A 56 1.64 16.92 18.24
CA TYR A 56 1.93 16.30 16.94
C TYR A 56 0.68 15.74 16.25
N PHE A 57 -0.27 15.23 17.01
CA PHE A 57 -1.46 14.52 16.51
C PHE A 57 -2.70 14.97 17.25
N LYS A 58 -3.70 15.46 16.54
CA LYS A 58 -4.93 16.01 17.13
C LYS A 58 -5.74 14.98 17.91
N ASN A 59 -5.71 13.74 17.46
CA ASN A 59 -6.49 12.64 18.02
C ASN A 59 -5.90 11.28 17.62
N LYS A 60 -6.52 10.21 18.08
CA LYS A 60 -6.09 8.83 17.81
C LYS A 60 -6.23 8.44 16.32
N ARG A 61 -7.18 9.04 15.58
CA ARG A 61 -7.33 8.83 14.13
C ARG A 61 -6.18 9.46 13.36
N ASP A 62 -5.68 10.62 13.78
CA ASP A 62 -4.48 11.23 13.19
C ASP A 62 -3.25 10.34 13.37
N LEU A 63 -3.10 9.67 14.50
CA LEU A 63 -2.05 8.66 14.72
C LEU A 63 -2.21 7.47 13.77
N LEU A 64 -3.44 6.97 13.62
CA LEU A 64 -3.72 5.85 12.72
C LEU A 64 -3.35 6.18 11.27
N LEU A 65 -3.78 7.36 10.79
CA LEU A 65 -3.47 7.82 9.44
C LEU A 65 -1.98 8.03 9.23
N ALA A 66 -1.28 8.62 10.20
CA ALA A 66 0.15 8.86 10.11
C ALA A 66 0.98 7.55 10.15
N ILE A 67 0.52 6.54 10.89
CA ILE A 67 1.12 5.20 10.86
C ILE A 67 0.91 4.56 9.48
N ALA A 68 -0.29 4.63 8.93
CA ALA A 68 -0.59 4.11 7.61
C ALA A 68 0.27 4.79 6.53
N ASP A 69 0.37 6.12 6.55
CA ASP A 69 1.20 6.91 5.66
C ASP A 69 2.68 6.46 5.70
N GLN A 70 3.24 6.34 6.91
CA GLN A 70 4.62 5.91 7.10
C GLN A 70 4.85 4.49 6.57
N LEU A 71 3.98 3.54 6.90
CA LEU A 71 4.15 2.14 6.51
C LEU A 71 3.96 1.92 5.01
N ILE A 72 2.95 2.58 4.41
CA ILE A 72 2.70 2.51 2.97
C ILE A 72 3.84 3.20 2.20
N GLY A 73 4.32 4.34 2.68
CA GLY A 73 5.48 5.01 2.12
C GLY A 73 6.72 4.13 2.11
N GLN A 74 7.04 3.49 3.24
CA GLN A 74 8.18 2.56 3.34
C GLN A 74 8.04 1.35 2.41
N ALA A 75 6.86 0.74 2.36
CA ALA A 75 6.59 -0.37 1.45
C ALA A 75 6.73 0.03 -0.02
N TRP A 76 6.28 1.24 -0.35
CA TRP A 76 6.42 1.81 -1.68
C TRP A 76 7.89 2.07 -2.05
N GLU A 77 8.66 2.70 -1.18
CA GLU A 77 10.10 2.94 -1.37
C GLU A 77 10.87 1.63 -1.58
N GLN A 78 10.58 0.60 -0.79
CA GLN A 78 11.18 -0.73 -0.94
C GLN A 78 10.83 -1.34 -2.30
N THR A 79 9.59 -1.22 -2.73
CA THR A 79 9.15 -1.70 -4.04
C THR A 79 9.88 -0.97 -5.17
N GLN A 80 10.00 0.34 -5.09
CA GLN A 80 10.71 1.15 -6.09
C GLN A 80 12.22 0.85 -6.16
N ALA A 81 12.86 0.61 -5.02
CA ALA A 81 14.28 0.29 -4.96
C ALA A 81 14.60 -1.04 -5.68
N GLN A 82 13.69 -2.00 -5.66
CA GLN A 82 13.84 -3.29 -6.33
C GLN A 82 13.66 -3.23 -7.85
N MET A 83 13.13 -2.11 -8.38
CA MET A 83 12.51 -2.04 -9.70
C MET A 83 13.23 -1.18 -10.72
N THR A 84 14.40 -0.65 -10.43
CA THR A 84 15.09 0.34 -11.27
C THR A 84 15.37 -0.14 -12.70
N HIS A 85 15.25 -1.45 -12.99
CA HIS A 85 15.51 -2.05 -14.31
C HIS A 85 14.58 -3.25 -14.66
N ALA A 86 13.44 -3.40 -13.99
CA ALA A 86 12.54 -4.52 -14.21
C ALA A 86 11.67 -4.31 -15.46
N ASP A 87 11.41 -5.38 -16.21
CA ASP A 87 10.34 -5.40 -17.21
C ASP A 87 8.95 -5.29 -16.57
N ALA A 88 7.91 -5.05 -17.39
CA ALA A 88 6.55 -4.81 -16.90
C ALA A 88 5.99 -5.98 -16.07
N GLY A 89 6.33 -7.24 -16.43
CA GLY A 89 5.88 -8.41 -15.70
C GLY A 89 6.51 -8.51 -14.32
N SER A 90 7.83 -8.37 -14.26
CA SER A 90 8.59 -8.35 -13.00
C SER A 90 8.15 -7.19 -12.10
N TYR A 91 7.81 -6.04 -12.68
CA TYR A 91 7.26 -4.90 -11.94
C TYR A 91 5.92 -5.24 -11.30
N ILE A 92 4.98 -5.77 -12.06
CA ILE A 92 3.64 -6.13 -11.56
C ILE A 92 3.77 -7.22 -10.49
N ALA A 93 4.54 -8.27 -10.75
CA ALA A 93 4.74 -9.36 -9.80
C ALA A 93 5.26 -8.86 -8.45
N ALA A 94 6.28 -8.02 -8.44
CA ALA A 94 6.82 -7.50 -7.19
C ALA A 94 5.87 -6.51 -6.48
N VAL A 95 5.07 -5.70 -7.19
CA VAL A 95 4.01 -4.91 -6.57
C VAL A 95 2.98 -5.81 -5.88
N LEU A 96 2.61 -6.93 -6.52
CA LEU A 96 1.71 -7.94 -5.98
C LEU A 96 2.27 -8.60 -4.72
N GLU A 97 3.46 -9.16 -4.79
CA GLU A 97 4.16 -9.81 -3.67
C GLU A 97 4.29 -8.87 -2.47
N ASN A 98 4.79 -7.67 -2.70
CA ASN A 98 4.97 -6.68 -1.65
C ASN A 98 3.62 -6.24 -1.04
N THR A 99 2.56 -6.13 -1.84
CA THR A 99 1.22 -5.78 -1.33
C THR A 99 0.63 -6.92 -0.49
N LEU A 100 0.71 -8.17 -0.95
CA LEU A 100 0.26 -9.35 -0.19
C LEU A 100 1.00 -9.45 1.15
N HIS A 101 2.31 -9.31 1.11
CA HIS A 101 3.16 -9.32 2.30
C HIS A 101 2.82 -8.19 3.27
N PHE A 102 2.69 -6.97 2.77
CA PHE A 102 2.34 -5.77 3.53
C PHE A 102 0.99 -5.91 4.24
N VAL A 103 -0.05 -6.35 3.53
CA VAL A 103 -1.40 -6.52 4.09
C VAL A 103 -1.40 -7.60 5.17
N ARG A 104 -0.70 -8.70 4.95
CA ARG A 104 -0.57 -9.79 5.92
C ARG A 104 0.09 -9.33 7.21
N GLN A 105 1.19 -8.61 7.11
CA GLN A 105 1.91 -8.08 8.27
C GLN A 105 1.13 -7.02 9.04
N ASN A 106 0.34 -6.21 8.33
CA ASN A 106 -0.35 -5.05 8.91
C ASN A 106 -1.87 -5.23 9.01
N LYS A 107 -2.37 -6.48 9.01
CA LYS A 107 -3.79 -6.83 8.99
C LYS A 107 -4.64 -6.02 9.98
N SER A 108 -4.26 -5.98 11.26
CA SER A 108 -5.01 -5.29 12.30
C SER A 108 -5.08 -3.78 12.10
N LEU A 109 -3.99 -3.19 11.59
CA LEU A 109 -3.93 -1.76 11.26
C LEU A 109 -4.83 -1.44 10.06
N ILE A 110 -4.78 -2.26 9.02
CA ILE A 110 -5.58 -2.08 7.81
C ILE A 110 -7.07 -2.23 8.12
N GLN A 111 -7.46 -3.23 8.92
CA GLN A 111 -8.84 -3.38 9.37
C GLN A 111 -9.34 -2.18 10.16
N ALA A 112 -8.50 -1.65 11.07
CA ALA A 112 -8.83 -0.45 11.84
C ALA A 112 -8.98 0.77 10.92
N LEU A 113 -8.05 0.96 10.00
CA LEU A 113 -8.06 2.07 9.04
C LEU A 113 -9.30 2.03 8.15
N MET A 114 -9.64 0.87 7.59
CA MET A 114 -10.84 0.69 6.78
C MET A 114 -12.11 1.02 7.57
N THR A 115 -12.22 0.55 8.82
CA THR A 115 -13.36 0.84 9.68
C THR A 115 -13.54 2.34 9.91
N GLU A 116 -12.45 3.05 10.21
CA GLU A 116 -12.49 4.49 10.50
C GLU A 116 -12.75 5.32 9.22
N ILE A 117 -12.17 4.95 8.08
CA ILE A 117 -12.38 5.63 6.79
C ILE A 117 -13.86 5.61 6.37
N TRP A 118 -14.56 4.51 6.61
CA TRP A 118 -15.99 4.40 6.25
C TRP A 118 -16.92 5.21 7.19
N THR A 119 -16.42 5.67 8.32
CA THR A 119 -17.22 6.36 9.34
C THR A 119 -16.87 7.83 9.53
N ASP A 120 -15.81 8.32 8.86
CA ASP A 120 -15.30 9.68 9.01
C ASP A 120 -14.86 10.26 7.65
N ASP A 121 -15.70 11.12 7.07
CA ASP A 121 -15.47 11.72 5.75
C ASP A 121 -14.16 12.55 5.70
N LEU A 122 -13.77 13.19 6.81
CA LEU A 122 -12.54 13.96 6.87
C LEU A 122 -11.31 13.05 6.82
N LEU A 123 -11.35 11.94 7.56
CA LEU A 123 -10.30 10.92 7.52
C LEU A 123 -10.22 10.28 6.15
N GLN A 124 -11.36 9.97 5.55
CA GLN A 124 -11.46 9.44 4.18
C GLN A 124 -10.77 10.36 3.18
N GLY A 125 -11.11 11.66 3.14
CA GLY A 125 -10.50 12.64 2.25
C GLY A 125 -8.97 12.71 2.43
N ARG A 126 -8.50 12.77 3.68
CA ARG A 126 -7.06 12.79 4.00
C ARG A 126 -6.35 11.50 3.57
N PHE A 127 -6.96 10.34 3.76
CA PHE A 127 -6.41 9.05 3.32
C PHE A 127 -6.25 9.01 1.80
N PHE A 128 -7.27 9.45 1.06
CA PHE A 128 -7.20 9.52 -0.39
C PHE A 128 -6.12 10.51 -0.86
N GLU A 129 -6.09 11.72 -0.30
CA GLU A 129 -5.17 12.76 -0.75
C GLU A 129 -3.71 12.49 -0.37
N GLN A 130 -3.47 12.03 0.85
CA GLN A 130 -2.11 11.89 1.40
C GLN A 130 -1.48 10.53 1.09
N ILE A 131 -2.28 9.48 0.95
CA ILE A 131 -1.79 8.12 0.82
C ILE A 131 -2.07 7.55 -0.59
N LEU A 132 -3.34 7.47 -1.00
CA LEU A 132 -3.68 6.79 -2.25
C LEU A 132 -3.30 7.58 -3.49
N ASN A 133 -3.53 8.88 -3.53
CA ASN A 133 -3.21 9.71 -4.69
C ASN A 133 -1.72 9.69 -5.06
N PRO A 134 -0.75 9.77 -4.12
CA PRO A 134 0.67 9.61 -4.45
C PRO A 134 0.98 8.25 -5.11
N VAL A 135 0.43 7.15 -4.58
CA VAL A 135 0.59 5.80 -5.13
C VAL A 135 -0.01 5.71 -6.54
N PHE A 136 -1.22 6.23 -6.73
CA PHE A 136 -1.88 6.25 -8.04
C PHE A 136 -1.12 7.08 -9.08
N ARG A 137 -0.60 8.25 -8.70
CA ARG A 137 0.22 9.09 -9.57
C ARG A 137 1.51 8.40 -10.00
N ALA A 138 2.17 7.72 -9.08
CA ALA A 138 3.39 6.98 -9.39
C ALA A 138 3.12 5.81 -10.35
N GLY A 139 2.08 5.01 -10.10
CA GLY A 139 1.64 3.94 -11.00
C GLY A 139 1.21 4.48 -12.38
N ALA A 140 0.49 5.60 -12.42
CA ALA A 140 0.07 6.25 -13.66
C ALA A 140 1.28 6.76 -14.47
N SER A 141 2.28 7.34 -13.79
CA SER A 141 3.51 7.81 -14.45
C SER A 141 4.29 6.65 -15.07
N TYR A 142 4.41 5.54 -14.33
CA TYR A 142 5.04 4.32 -14.83
C TYR A 142 4.30 3.77 -16.07
N LEU A 143 2.98 3.63 -15.98
CA LEU A 143 2.18 3.09 -17.10
C LEU A 143 2.22 4.01 -18.33
N LYS A 144 2.14 5.33 -18.14
CA LYS A 144 2.29 6.32 -19.25
C LYS A 144 3.64 6.22 -19.94
N ALA A 145 4.72 6.02 -19.18
CA ALA A 145 6.06 5.81 -19.76
C ALA A 145 6.12 4.52 -20.60
N ASN A 146 5.53 3.43 -20.13
CA ASN A 146 5.47 2.17 -20.88
C ASN A 146 4.60 2.27 -22.14
N VAL A 147 3.50 3.02 -22.11
CA VAL A 147 2.70 3.32 -23.31
C VAL A 147 3.52 4.12 -24.33
N ALA A 148 4.26 5.14 -23.88
CA ALA A 148 5.10 5.96 -24.74
C ALA A 148 6.25 5.17 -25.40
N MET A 149 6.79 4.16 -24.69
CA MET A 149 7.81 3.26 -25.23
C MET A 149 7.24 2.12 -26.10
N GLY A 150 5.92 2.02 -26.23
CA GLY A 150 5.26 0.95 -26.99
C GLY A 150 5.26 -0.42 -26.28
N SER A 151 5.69 -0.49 -25.02
CA SER A 151 5.68 -1.71 -24.21
C SER A 151 4.35 -1.97 -23.51
N ALA A 152 3.43 -1.00 -23.52
CA ALA A 152 2.06 -1.16 -23.05
C ALA A 152 1.07 -0.58 -24.07
N ARG A 153 -0.14 -1.15 -24.13
CA ARG A 153 -1.22 -0.63 -24.96
C ARG A 153 -1.72 0.73 -24.44
N SER A 154 -2.20 1.58 -25.32
CA SER A 154 -2.90 2.80 -24.91
C SER A 154 -4.12 2.47 -24.07
N CYS A 155 -4.29 3.16 -22.95
CA CYS A 155 -5.38 2.96 -21.99
C CYS A 155 -5.66 4.25 -21.19
N GLN A 156 -6.81 4.27 -20.51
CA GLN A 156 -7.18 5.31 -19.56
C GLN A 156 -6.52 5.00 -18.22
N VAL A 157 -5.33 5.54 -17.96
CA VAL A 157 -4.54 5.20 -16.76
C VAL A 157 -5.26 5.57 -15.46
N GLU A 158 -6.11 6.59 -15.50
CA GLU A 158 -6.93 7.05 -14.39
C GLU A 158 -8.01 6.03 -13.98
N ILE A 159 -8.34 5.08 -14.85
CA ILE A 159 -9.24 3.94 -14.56
C ILE A 159 -8.42 2.71 -14.20
N VAL A 160 -7.38 2.42 -14.99
CA VAL A 160 -6.61 1.17 -14.87
C VAL A 160 -5.88 1.09 -13.54
N ILE A 161 -5.18 2.16 -13.13
CA ILE A 161 -4.37 2.13 -11.91
C ILE A 161 -5.20 1.95 -10.63
N PRO A 162 -6.29 2.71 -10.38
CA PRO A 162 -7.15 2.45 -9.22
C PRO A 162 -7.81 1.07 -9.25
N THR A 163 -8.14 0.54 -10.43
CA THR A 163 -8.72 -0.81 -10.56
C THR A 163 -7.73 -1.87 -10.13
N ILE A 164 -6.49 -1.82 -10.61
CA ILE A 164 -5.41 -2.73 -10.19
C ILE A 164 -5.19 -2.62 -8.69
N ALA A 165 -4.97 -1.42 -8.17
CA ALA A 165 -4.72 -1.22 -6.75
C ALA A 165 -5.88 -1.69 -5.87
N GLY A 166 -7.12 -1.41 -6.25
CA GLY A 166 -8.32 -1.85 -5.53
C GLY A 166 -8.47 -3.36 -5.50
N SER A 167 -8.28 -4.04 -6.64
CA SER A 167 -8.35 -5.50 -6.70
C SER A 167 -7.25 -6.16 -5.87
N LEU A 168 -6.03 -5.61 -5.85
CA LEU A 168 -4.93 -6.09 -5.03
C LEU A 168 -5.21 -5.99 -3.53
N ILE A 169 -5.70 -4.82 -3.10
CA ILE A 169 -6.04 -4.59 -1.69
C ILE A 169 -7.13 -5.56 -1.24
N ILE A 170 -8.21 -5.68 -2.02
CA ILE A 170 -9.32 -6.58 -1.68
C ILE A 170 -8.87 -8.05 -1.64
N LEU A 171 -8.12 -8.51 -2.64
CA LEU A 171 -7.63 -9.88 -2.68
C LEU A 171 -6.69 -10.17 -1.51
N SER A 172 -5.77 -9.26 -1.22
CA SER A 172 -4.85 -9.37 -0.08
C SER A 172 -5.60 -9.40 1.26
N MET A 173 -6.68 -8.63 1.39
CA MET A 173 -7.54 -8.66 2.58
C MET A 173 -8.30 -9.99 2.71
N LEU A 174 -8.89 -10.50 1.63
CA LEU A 174 -9.55 -11.81 1.62
C LEU A 174 -8.56 -12.90 2.05
N ARG A 175 -7.36 -12.89 1.49
CA ARG A 175 -6.28 -13.83 1.85
C ARG A 175 -5.87 -13.73 3.32
N ALA A 176 -5.80 -12.51 3.88
CA ALA A 176 -5.44 -12.28 5.26
C ALA A 176 -6.54 -12.67 6.27
N LEU A 177 -7.81 -12.70 5.86
CA LEU A 177 -8.93 -13.03 6.76
C LEU A 177 -8.99 -14.51 7.16
N ALA A 178 -8.25 -15.39 6.50
CA ALA A 178 -8.12 -16.84 6.81
C ALA A 178 -9.46 -17.63 6.82
N THR A 179 -10.57 -17.00 6.49
CA THR A 179 -11.91 -17.61 6.40
C THR A 179 -12.30 -17.88 4.96
N ASP A 180 -11.43 -17.50 4.03
CA ASP A 180 -11.67 -17.65 2.62
C ASP A 180 -11.37 -19.08 2.17
N GLN A 181 -12.42 -19.86 1.98
CA GLN A 181 -12.34 -21.21 1.44
C GLN A 181 -12.05 -21.20 -0.07
N PHE A 182 -12.34 -20.09 -0.76
CA PHE A 182 -12.20 -19.99 -2.22
C PHE A 182 -10.73 -19.90 -2.67
N LEU A 183 -9.89 -19.22 -1.89
CA LEU A 183 -8.46 -19.07 -2.17
C LEU A 183 -7.54 -19.96 -1.31
N ALA A 184 -8.13 -20.83 -0.46
CA ALA A 184 -7.36 -21.62 0.52
C ALA A 184 -6.35 -22.57 -0.14
N ASP A 185 -6.68 -23.10 -1.31
CA ASP A 185 -5.88 -24.10 -2.02
C ASP A 185 -4.77 -23.48 -2.90
N TYR A 186 -4.74 -22.15 -3.02
CA TYR A 186 -3.76 -21.45 -3.84
C TYR A 186 -2.65 -20.83 -2.97
N SER A 187 -1.42 -20.89 -3.41
CA SER A 187 -0.28 -20.20 -2.79
C SER A 187 -0.28 -18.70 -3.11
N ASP A 188 0.57 -17.94 -2.43
CA ASP A 188 0.79 -16.53 -2.79
C ASP A 188 1.45 -16.43 -4.17
N ASP A 189 2.31 -17.38 -4.53
CA ASP A 189 2.97 -17.44 -5.85
C ASP A 189 1.95 -17.69 -6.97
N ASP A 190 0.98 -18.59 -6.78
CA ASP A 190 -0.12 -18.83 -7.74
C ASP A 190 -0.92 -17.54 -7.98
N LEU A 191 -1.21 -16.79 -6.91
CA LEU A 191 -1.93 -15.51 -7.01
C LEU A 191 -1.12 -14.45 -7.76
N VAL A 192 0.18 -14.38 -7.51
CA VAL A 192 1.09 -13.45 -8.19
C VAL A 192 1.18 -13.79 -9.68
N GLU A 193 1.34 -15.05 -10.02
CA GLU A 193 1.42 -15.52 -11.42
C GLU A 193 0.13 -15.20 -12.18
N GLU A 194 -1.03 -15.63 -11.69
CA GLU A 194 -2.32 -15.43 -12.33
C GLU A 194 -2.69 -13.95 -12.48
N LEU A 195 -2.45 -13.16 -11.45
CA LEU A 195 -2.74 -11.72 -11.51
C LEU A 195 -1.77 -10.99 -12.43
N THR A 196 -0.50 -11.38 -12.46
CA THR A 196 0.47 -10.82 -13.39
C THR A 196 0.03 -11.09 -14.83
N CYS A 197 -0.35 -12.32 -15.16
CA CYS A 197 -0.91 -12.67 -16.46
C CYS A 197 -2.18 -11.89 -16.78
N LEU A 198 -3.11 -11.80 -15.83
CA LEU A 198 -4.36 -11.04 -16.00
C LEU A 198 -4.10 -9.57 -16.30
N TYR A 199 -3.18 -8.91 -15.61
CA TYR A 199 -2.90 -7.49 -15.82
C TYR A 199 -2.09 -7.20 -17.08
N LEU A 200 -1.20 -8.11 -17.48
CA LEU A 200 -0.43 -7.95 -18.73
C LEU A 200 -1.28 -8.23 -19.96
N TYR A 201 -2.00 -9.32 -19.95
CA TYR A 201 -2.66 -9.84 -21.16
C TYR A 201 -4.19 -9.76 -21.10
N GLY A 202 -4.77 -9.56 -19.95
CA GLY A 202 -6.22 -9.63 -19.73
C GLY A 202 -6.74 -11.06 -19.85
N LEU A 203 -8.00 -11.20 -20.29
CA LEU A 203 -8.63 -12.50 -20.52
C LEU A 203 -8.57 -12.94 -21.99
N ARG A 204 -7.81 -12.27 -22.82
CA ARG A 204 -7.58 -12.68 -24.22
C ARG A 204 -6.60 -13.84 -24.23
N PRO A 205 -6.82 -14.83 -25.13
CA PRO A 205 -5.85 -15.90 -25.30
C PRO A 205 -4.47 -15.33 -25.58
N THR A 206 -3.44 -15.92 -24.98
CA THR A 206 -2.05 -15.55 -25.28
C THR A 206 -1.75 -15.85 -26.77
N PRO A 207 -0.72 -15.25 -27.36
CA PRO A 207 -0.33 -15.57 -28.74
C PRO A 207 -0.09 -17.07 -28.95
N GLU A 208 0.45 -17.79 -27.96
CA GLU A 208 0.69 -19.21 -27.98
C GLU A 208 -0.61 -20.03 -27.98
N GLU A 209 -1.56 -19.68 -27.10
CA GLU A 209 -2.89 -20.31 -27.05
C GLU A 209 -3.70 -20.05 -28.32
N SER A 210 -3.56 -18.85 -28.88
CA SER A 210 -4.19 -18.49 -30.16
C SER A 210 -3.61 -19.32 -31.32
N SER A 211 -2.31 -19.55 -31.35
CA SER A 211 -1.63 -20.39 -32.35
C SER A 211 -2.04 -21.85 -32.22
N ALA A 212 -1.99 -22.42 -31.00
CA ALA A 212 -2.40 -23.80 -30.74
C ALA A 212 -3.89 -24.05 -31.10
N ARG A 213 -4.77 -23.06 -30.92
CA ARG A 213 -6.17 -23.17 -31.29
C ARG A 213 -6.38 -23.11 -32.80
N VAL A 214 -5.57 -22.32 -33.50
CA VAL A 214 -5.57 -22.30 -34.99
C VAL A 214 -5.10 -23.60 -35.53
N ASP A 215 -4.01 -24.19 -35.00
CA ASP A 215 -3.48 -25.48 -35.41
C ASP A 215 -4.51 -26.61 -35.20
N GLN A 216 -5.21 -26.65 -34.08
CA GLN A 216 -6.31 -27.59 -33.81
C GLN A 216 -7.51 -27.43 -34.77
N LEU A 217 -7.75 -26.22 -35.28
CA LEU A 217 -8.82 -26.00 -36.27
C LEU A 217 -8.40 -26.39 -37.68
N LEU A 218 -7.11 -26.38 -37.99
CA LEU A 218 -6.56 -26.78 -39.28
C LEU A 218 -6.39 -28.32 -39.42
N GLU A 219 -6.35 -29.02 -38.27
CA GLU A 219 -6.30 -30.50 -38.21
C GLU A 219 -7.68 -31.20 -38.29
N ARG A 220 -8.79 -30.45 -38.37
CA ARG A 220 -10.18 -30.92 -38.51
C ARG A 220 -10.69 -30.72 -39.92
#